data_1e173c45813788659c7205e9a7e805d5
#
_entry.id   1e173c45813788659c7205e9a7e805d5
#
_cell.length_a   1.000
_cell.length_b   1.000
_cell.length_c   1.000
_cell.angle_alpha   90.00
_cell.angle_beta   90.00
_cell.angle_gamma   90.00
#
_symmetry.space_group_name_H-M   'P 1'
#
loop_
_entity.id
_entity.type
_entity.pdbx_description
1 polymer ?
#
loop_
_entity_poly.entity_id
_entity_poly.type
_entity_poly.pdbx_seq_one_letter_code
_entity_poly.pdbx_strand_id
1 'polypeptide(L)'
;MAKAGRTVNESNRSLSRYLEEIGDFEPLNPDREVELAIKIKQDNHSALEELVKANLRFVVSVAKDYQGQGLPLTDLINEGNLGLIKAAGRFDETRGFKFISYAVWWIRQSILQALAEHSRIVRLPLNRVGTISKITKTAEKLEAEIERSPNEKEIGRQLNMTSDEVIDAMRISRRHQSLNAPFRDCLLYTSPSPRD
;
A
#
# COMPACT_ATOMS: atom_id res chain seq x y z
N MET A 1 16.00 -14.02 22.32
CA MET A 1 16.42 -13.23 21.12
C MET A 1 16.59 -14.05 19.82
N ALA A 2 16.27 -15.34 19.75
CA ALA A 2 16.53 -16.21 18.58
C ALA A 2 15.36 -16.37 17.57
N LYS A 3 14.16 -15.87 17.85
CA LYS A 3 12.99 -16.06 16.96
C LYS A 3 12.81 -14.99 15.88
N ALA A 4 13.27 -13.77 16.09
CA ALA A 4 13.08 -12.67 15.12
C ALA A 4 13.95 -12.84 13.85
N GLY A 5 15.17 -13.36 13.97
CA GLY A 5 16.07 -13.58 12.84
C GLY A 5 15.65 -14.72 11.91
N ARG A 6 14.92 -15.72 12.43
CA ARG A 6 14.46 -16.87 11.63
C ARG A 6 13.27 -16.50 10.73
N THR A 7 12.34 -15.71 11.22
CA THR A 7 11.14 -15.30 10.46
C THR A 7 11.48 -14.36 9.31
N VAL A 8 12.46 -13.47 9.47
CA VAL A 8 12.91 -12.57 8.39
C VAL A 8 13.61 -13.34 7.27
N ASN A 9 14.35 -14.39 7.61
CA ASN A 9 15.06 -15.23 6.62
C ASN A 9 14.09 -16.12 5.82
N GLU A 10 13.03 -16.61 6.46
CA GLU A 10 11.98 -17.42 5.81
C GLU A 10 11.11 -16.60 4.88
N SER A 11 10.71 -15.37 5.28
CA SER A 11 9.93 -14.48 4.41
C SER A 11 10.73 -14.03 3.18
N ASN A 12 12.02 -13.76 3.31
CA ASN A 12 12.88 -13.42 2.18
C ASN A 12 13.06 -14.62 1.24
N ARG A 13 13.14 -15.84 1.76
CA ARG A 13 13.28 -17.05 0.95
C ARG A 13 12.00 -17.36 0.17
N SER A 14 10.83 -17.21 0.79
CA SER A 14 9.54 -17.39 0.10
C SER A 14 9.32 -16.34 -0.99
N LEU A 15 9.70 -15.08 -0.71
CA LEU A 15 9.64 -14.02 -1.72
C LEU A 15 10.57 -14.30 -2.90
N SER A 16 11.81 -14.74 -2.65
CA SER A 16 12.76 -15.06 -3.73
C SER A 16 12.22 -16.17 -4.63
N ARG A 17 11.69 -17.23 -4.03
CA ARG A 17 11.06 -18.33 -4.78
C ARG A 17 9.86 -17.86 -5.61
N TYR A 18 8.99 -17.02 -5.03
CA TYR A 18 7.87 -16.43 -5.77
C TYR A 18 8.36 -15.60 -6.96
N LEU A 19 9.43 -14.79 -6.79
CA LEU A 19 9.97 -13.96 -7.86
C LEU A 19 10.60 -14.82 -8.99
N GLU A 20 11.20 -15.96 -8.65
CA GLU A 20 11.69 -16.93 -9.63
C GLU A 20 10.51 -17.52 -10.42
N GLU A 21 9.49 -18.03 -9.74
CA GLU A 21 8.31 -18.64 -10.37
C GLU A 21 7.57 -17.67 -11.33
N ILE A 22 7.43 -16.39 -10.95
CA ILE A 22 6.78 -15.40 -11.82
C ILE A 22 7.68 -14.94 -12.97
N GLY A 23 9.00 -15.17 -12.86
CA GLY A 23 9.97 -14.86 -13.90
C GLY A 23 9.77 -15.70 -15.17
N ASP A 24 9.26 -16.92 -15.02
CA ASP A 24 9.08 -17.87 -16.10
C ASP A 24 7.87 -17.57 -16.99
N PHE A 25 6.96 -16.68 -16.55
CA PHE A 25 5.79 -16.34 -17.35
C PHE A 25 6.12 -15.28 -18.41
N GLU A 26 5.82 -15.60 -19.65
CA GLU A 26 5.97 -14.70 -20.79
C GLU A 26 4.85 -13.64 -20.82
N PRO A 27 5.19 -12.40 -21.22
CA PRO A 27 4.18 -11.36 -21.41
C PRO A 27 3.26 -11.70 -22.59
N LEU A 28 1.95 -11.43 -22.43
CA LEU A 28 0.96 -11.70 -23.46
C LEU A 28 0.96 -10.66 -24.59
N ASN A 29 0.66 -11.11 -25.80
CA ASN A 29 0.39 -10.22 -26.92
C ASN A 29 -1.01 -9.58 -26.75
N PRO A 30 -1.24 -8.35 -27.26
CA PRO A 30 -2.52 -7.67 -27.15
C PRO A 30 -3.72 -8.46 -27.69
N ASP A 31 -3.53 -9.19 -28.80
CA ASP A 31 -4.59 -10.02 -29.38
C ASP A 31 -4.99 -11.18 -28.44
N ARG A 32 -4.00 -11.75 -27.76
CA ARG A 32 -4.24 -12.80 -26.77
C ARG A 32 -4.94 -12.27 -25.51
N GLU A 33 -4.62 -11.03 -25.08
CA GLU A 33 -5.34 -10.38 -23.98
C GLU A 33 -6.84 -10.25 -24.27
N VAL A 34 -7.20 -9.88 -25.52
CA VAL A 34 -8.59 -9.77 -25.98
C VAL A 34 -9.29 -11.13 -25.97
N GLU A 35 -8.65 -12.17 -26.54
CA GLU A 35 -9.22 -13.52 -26.53
C GLU A 35 -9.50 -14.03 -25.11
N LEU A 36 -8.54 -13.81 -24.19
CA LEU A 36 -8.68 -14.22 -22.81
C LEU A 36 -9.80 -13.44 -22.11
N ALA A 37 -9.91 -12.13 -22.37
CA ALA A 37 -10.98 -11.31 -21.82
C ALA A 37 -12.37 -11.79 -22.25
N ILE A 38 -12.54 -12.19 -23.51
CA ILE A 38 -13.81 -12.78 -24.01
C ILE A 38 -14.13 -14.09 -23.27
N LYS A 39 -13.12 -14.96 -23.08
CA LYS A 39 -13.31 -16.22 -22.36
C LYS A 39 -13.62 -16.03 -20.87
N ILE A 40 -13.03 -15.00 -20.25
CA ILE A 40 -13.31 -14.65 -18.84
C ILE A 40 -14.77 -14.23 -18.67
N LYS A 41 -15.35 -13.50 -19.62
CA LYS A 41 -16.79 -13.16 -19.63
C LYS A 41 -17.71 -14.39 -19.72
N GLN A 42 -17.18 -15.53 -20.16
CA GLN A 42 -17.86 -16.82 -20.21
C GLN A 42 -17.56 -17.70 -18.97
N ASP A 43 -17.11 -17.09 -17.86
CA ASP A 43 -16.74 -17.76 -16.61
C ASP A 43 -15.62 -18.81 -16.74
N ASN A 44 -14.70 -18.63 -17.70
CA ASN A 44 -13.57 -19.53 -17.86
C ASN A 44 -12.43 -19.16 -16.88
N HIS A 45 -12.30 -19.91 -15.79
CA HIS A 45 -11.26 -19.72 -14.77
C HIS A 45 -9.84 -19.93 -15.30
N SER A 46 -9.63 -20.85 -16.25
CA SER A 46 -8.29 -21.07 -16.83
C SER A 46 -7.79 -19.84 -17.61
N ALA A 47 -8.70 -19.16 -18.32
CA ALA A 47 -8.36 -17.92 -19.02
C ALA A 47 -8.02 -16.78 -18.05
N LEU A 48 -8.74 -16.69 -16.92
CA LEU A 48 -8.45 -15.73 -15.86
C LEU A 48 -7.08 -15.99 -15.26
N GLU A 49 -6.74 -17.23 -14.95
CA GLU A 49 -5.41 -17.58 -14.42
C GLU A 49 -4.29 -17.23 -15.39
N GLU A 50 -4.45 -17.53 -16.69
CA GLU A 50 -3.46 -17.22 -17.73
C GLU A 50 -3.21 -15.71 -17.80
N LEU A 51 -4.26 -14.89 -17.83
CA LEU A 51 -4.18 -13.44 -17.87
C LEU A 51 -3.51 -12.88 -16.61
N VAL A 52 -3.86 -13.38 -15.43
CA VAL A 52 -3.29 -12.95 -14.15
C VAL A 52 -1.81 -13.33 -14.06
N LYS A 53 -1.45 -14.59 -14.35
CA LYS A 53 -0.06 -15.10 -14.26
C LYS A 53 0.91 -14.27 -15.11
N ALA A 54 0.51 -13.95 -16.35
CA ALA A 54 1.34 -13.15 -17.24
C ALA A 54 1.61 -11.71 -16.75
N ASN A 55 0.75 -11.20 -15.85
CA ASN A 55 0.83 -9.82 -15.35
C ASN A 55 1.35 -9.70 -13.89
N LEU A 56 1.69 -10.81 -13.21
CA LEU A 56 2.20 -10.78 -11.83
C LEU A 56 3.47 -9.95 -11.68
N ARG A 57 4.38 -9.99 -12.65
CA ARG A 57 5.61 -9.18 -12.65
C ARG A 57 5.33 -7.69 -12.58
N PHE A 58 4.27 -7.25 -13.25
CA PHE A 58 3.85 -5.85 -13.22
C PHE A 58 3.35 -5.43 -11.84
N VAL A 59 2.60 -6.31 -11.14
CA VAL A 59 2.17 -6.05 -9.75
C VAL A 59 3.36 -5.82 -8.84
N VAL A 60 4.42 -6.63 -8.97
CA VAL A 60 5.65 -6.45 -8.17
C VAL A 60 6.29 -5.09 -8.40
N SER A 61 6.35 -4.62 -9.65
CA SER A 61 6.90 -3.29 -9.95
C SER A 61 6.09 -2.18 -9.30
N VAL A 62 4.76 -2.25 -9.35
CA VAL A 62 3.88 -1.28 -8.68
C VAL A 62 3.98 -1.36 -7.16
N ALA A 63 4.04 -2.57 -6.58
CA ALA A 63 4.15 -2.77 -5.13
C ALA A 63 5.45 -2.19 -4.54
N LYS A 64 6.54 -2.19 -5.30
CA LYS A 64 7.83 -1.60 -4.89
C LYS A 64 7.72 -0.10 -4.61
N ASP A 65 6.89 0.64 -5.32
CA ASP A 65 6.70 2.08 -5.11
C ASP A 65 6.09 2.41 -3.75
N TYR A 66 5.43 1.43 -3.12
CA TYR A 66 4.76 1.55 -1.82
C TYR A 66 5.54 0.94 -0.66
N GLN A 67 6.78 0.51 -0.89
CA GLN A 67 7.63 -0.04 0.17
C GLN A 67 7.91 0.98 1.29
N GLY A 68 8.06 0.48 2.52
CA GLY A 68 8.41 1.33 3.67
C GLY A 68 7.24 2.11 4.27
N GLN A 69 6.02 1.97 3.76
CA GLN A 69 4.84 2.69 4.25
C GLN A 69 4.09 1.98 5.39
N GLY A 70 4.66 0.90 5.94
CA GLY A 70 4.11 0.21 7.11
C GLY A 70 3.67 -1.23 6.87
N LEU A 71 3.69 -1.70 5.61
CA LEU A 71 3.48 -3.11 5.25
C LEU A 71 4.74 -3.70 4.62
N PRO A 72 5.02 -4.99 4.83
CA PRO A 72 6.09 -5.71 4.14
C PRO A 72 5.76 -5.86 2.64
N LEU A 73 6.79 -5.98 1.81
CA LEU A 73 6.62 -6.10 0.36
C LEU A 73 5.76 -7.32 -0.05
N THR A 74 5.87 -8.42 0.67
CA THR A 74 5.07 -9.63 0.44
C THR A 74 3.57 -9.35 0.54
N ASP A 75 3.16 -8.59 1.55
CA ASP A 75 1.75 -8.26 1.76
C ASP A 75 1.26 -7.27 0.70
N LEU A 76 2.10 -6.27 0.33
CA LEU A 76 1.78 -5.34 -0.76
C LEU A 76 1.59 -6.06 -2.09
N ILE A 77 2.42 -7.07 -2.40
CA ILE A 77 2.27 -7.90 -3.60
C ILE A 77 0.97 -8.70 -3.55
N ASN A 78 0.65 -9.33 -2.41
CA ASN A 78 -0.57 -10.10 -2.25
C ASN A 78 -1.83 -9.24 -2.46
N GLU A 79 -1.88 -8.07 -1.84
CA GLU A 79 -2.97 -7.11 -2.02
C GLU A 79 -3.04 -6.56 -3.45
N GLY A 80 -1.88 -6.34 -4.08
CA GLY A 80 -1.79 -5.98 -5.49
C GLY A 80 -2.33 -7.07 -6.41
N ASN A 81 -2.03 -8.35 -6.12
CA ASN A 81 -2.55 -9.49 -6.87
C ASN A 81 -4.09 -9.60 -6.74
N LEU A 82 -4.65 -9.33 -5.56
CA LEU A 82 -6.10 -9.25 -5.39
C LEU A 82 -6.71 -8.12 -6.24
N GLY A 83 -6.03 -6.98 -6.33
CA GLY A 83 -6.40 -5.90 -7.23
C GLY A 83 -6.37 -6.31 -8.70
N LEU A 84 -5.33 -7.03 -9.13
CA LEU A 84 -5.18 -7.56 -10.48
C LEU A 84 -6.31 -8.53 -10.86
N ILE A 85 -6.67 -9.46 -9.96
CA ILE A 85 -7.77 -10.41 -10.16
C ILE A 85 -9.11 -9.69 -10.33
N LYS A 86 -9.38 -8.67 -9.49
CA LYS A 86 -10.58 -7.83 -9.62
C LYS A 86 -10.60 -7.07 -10.95
N ALA A 87 -9.45 -6.59 -11.42
CA ALA A 87 -9.32 -5.93 -12.71
C ALA A 87 -9.62 -6.90 -13.86
N ALA A 88 -9.07 -8.12 -13.83
CA ALA A 88 -9.27 -9.13 -14.85
C ALA A 88 -10.75 -9.51 -15.03
N GLY A 89 -11.50 -9.65 -13.93
CA GLY A 89 -12.93 -9.95 -13.98
C GLY A 89 -13.82 -8.78 -14.47
N ARG A 90 -13.27 -7.55 -14.55
CA ARG A 90 -14.03 -6.34 -14.95
C ARG A 90 -13.49 -5.69 -16.21
N PHE A 91 -12.50 -6.28 -16.81
CA PHE A 91 -11.88 -5.74 -18.01
C PHE A 91 -12.81 -5.81 -19.22
N ASP A 92 -12.86 -4.71 -19.99
CA ASP A 92 -13.67 -4.60 -21.19
C ASP A 92 -12.76 -4.40 -22.41
N GLU A 93 -12.62 -5.44 -23.21
CA GLU A 93 -11.79 -5.51 -24.41
C GLU A 93 -12.29 -4.59 -25.54
N THR A 94 -13.58 -4.20 -25.53
CA THR A 94 -14.17 -3.37 -26.59
C THR A 94 -13.62 -1.95 -26.63
N ARG A 95 -12.99 -1.50 -25.54
CA ARG A 95 -12.42 -0.16 -25.39
C ARG A 95 -11.07 0.04 -26.07
N GLY A 96 -10.44 -0.99 -26.58
CA GLY A 96 -9.18 -0.93 -27.33
C GLY A 96 -7.94 -0.53 -26.52
N PHE A 97 -8.00 -0.52 -25.18
CA PHE A 97 -6.85 -0.26 -24.30
C PHE A 97 -6.20 -1.58 -23.86
N LYS A 98 -4.87 -1.54 -23.63
CA LYS A 98 -4.16 -2.68 -23.03
C LYS A 98 -4.65 -2.94 -21.61
N PHE A 99 -4.73 -4.22 -21.25
CA PHE A 99 -5.15 -4.66 -19.92
C PHE A 99 -4.35 -3.98 -18.79
N ILE A 100 -3.03 -3.86 -18.91
CA ILE A 100 -2.15 -3.23 -17.92
C ILE A 100 -2.59 -1.79 -17.59
N SER A 101 -3.00 -1.01 -18.60
CA SER A 101 -3.43 0.39 -18.40
C SER A 101 -4.67 0.52 -17.53
N TYR A 102 -5.56 -0.49 -17.58
CA TYR A 102 -6.71 -0.58 -16.71
C TYR A 102 -6.38 -1.18 -15.35
N ALA A 103 -5.61 -2.26 -15.32
CA ALA A 103 -5.27 -3.01 -14.11
C ALA A 103 -4.48 -2.17 -13.10
N VAL A 104 -3.63 -1.24 -13.55
CA VAL A 104 -2.82 -0.39 -12.65
C VAL A 104 -3.65 0.37 -11.62
N TRP A 105 -4.86 0.82 -12.00
CA TRP A 105 -5.76 1.53 -11.10
C TRP A 105 -6.31 0.64 -9.98
N TRP A 106 -6.67 -0.59 -10.32
CA TRP A 106 -7.17 -1.58 -9.36
C TRP A 106 -6.06 -2.07 -8.42
N ILE A 107 -4.85 -2.30 -8.96
CA ILE A 107 -3.68 -2.69 -8.18
C ILE A 107 -3.36 -1.59 -7.16
N ARG A 108 -3.23 -0.32 -7.59
CA ARG A 108 -2.98 0.81 -6.71
C ARG A 108 -4.07 0.99 -5.66
N GLN A 109 -5.32 0.90 -6.06
CA GLN A 109 -6.46 1.02 -5.15
C GLN A 109 -6.43 -0.04 -4.06
N SER A 110 -6.17 -1.31 -4.43
CA SER A 110 -6.09 -2.42 -3.48
C SER A 110 -4.91 -2.23 -2.49
N ILE A 111 -3.74 -1.85 -2.99
CA ILE A 111 -2.55 -1.58 -2.16
C ILE A 111 -2.81 -0.41 -1.20
N LEU A 112 -3.37 0.70 -1.68
CA LEU A 112 -3.68 1.87 -0.84
C LEU A 112 -4.73 1.55 0.22
N GLN A 113 -5.73 0.75 -0.11
CA GLN A 113 -6.73 0.28 0.83
C GLN A 113 -6.08 -0.58 1.92
N ALA A 114 -5.24 -1.54 1.55
CA ALA A 114 -4.51 -2.39 2.50
C ALA A 114 -3.58 -1.58 3.41
N LEU A 115 -2.87 -0.59 2.87
CA LEU A 115 -2.06 0.34 3.64
C LEU A 115 -2.90 1.13 4.66
N ALA A 116 -4.06 1.62 4.26
CA ALA A 116 -4.94 2.37 5.15
C ALA A 116 -5.51 1.49 6.28
N GLU A 117 -5.75 0.20 6.00
CA GLU A 117 -6.36 -0.73 6.94
C GLU A 117 -5.35 -1.44 7.85
N HIS A 118 -4.18 -1.81 7.36
CA HIS A 118 -3.25 -2.72 8.03
C HIS A 118 -1.88 -2.13 8.36
N SER A 119 -1.54 -0.91 7.89
CA SER A 119 -0.21 -0.33 8.15
C SER A 119 0.00 0.13 9.61
N ARG A 120 -1.07 0.23 10.39
CA ARG A 120 -1.04 0.72 11.78
C ARG A 120 -1.43 -0.38 12.75
N ILE A 121 -0.77 -0.44 13.92
CA ILE A 121 -1.16 -1.35 15.02
C ILE A 121 -2.58 -1.04 15.50
N VAL A 122 -2.92 0.24 15.65
CA VAL A 122 -4.29 0.67 15.95
C VAL A 122 -4.96 1.09 14.64
N ARG A 123 -5.93 0.30 14.19
CA ARG A 123 -6.68 0.55 12.95
C ARG A 123 -7.43 1.88 13.02
N LEU A 124 -7.30 2.68 11.99
CA LEU A 124 -8.09 3.90 11.80
C LEU A 124 -9.17 3.70 10.72
N PRO A 125 -10.35 4.31 10.88
CA PRO A 125 -11.36 4.35 9.81
C PRO A 125 -10.81 5.03 8.54
N LEU A 126 -11.16 4.54 7.35
CA LEU A 126 -10.69 5.06 6.07
C LEU A 126 -10.93 6.56 5.90
N ASN A 127 -12.06 7.06 6.40
CA ASN A 127 -12.40 8.49 6.36
C ASN A 127 -11.35 9.33 7.11
N ARG A 128 -10.88 8.86 8.28
CA ARG A 128 -9.86 9.54 9.07
C ARG A 128 -8.50 9.51 8.39
N VAL A 129 -8.13 8.37 7.78
CA VAL A 129 -6.89 8.25 6.99
C VAL A 129 -6.91 9.22 5.82
N GLY A 130 -8.03 9.32 5.10
CA GLY A 130 -8.22 10.29 4.02
C GLY A 130 -8.08 11.75 4.48
N THR A 131 -8.66 12.10 5.63
CA THR A 131 -8.55 13.43 6.23
C THR A 131 -7.09 13.76 6.60
N ILE A 132 -6.40 12.85 7.27
CA ILE A 132 -4.98 13.01 7.63
C ILE A 132 -4.12 13.22 6.37
N SER A 133 -4.34 12.41 5.33
CA SER A 133 -3.60 12.56 4.06
C SER A 133 -3.82 13.92 3.39
N LYS A 134 -5.07 14.44 3.42
CA LYS A 134 -5.36 15.79 2.92
C LYS A 134 -4.65 16.87 3.73
N ILE A 135 -4.70 16.78 5.06
CA ILE A 135 -4.04 17.74 5.96
C ILE A 135 -2.53 17.76 5.69
N THR A 136 -1.88 16.59 5.62
CA THR A 136 -0.43 16.50 5.38
C THR A 136 -0.04 17.12 4.03
N LYS A 137 -0.76 16.77 2.95
CA LYS A 137 -0.50 17.34 1.62
C LYS A 137 -0.71 18.86 1.57
N THR A 138 -1.71 19.36 2.29
CA THR A 138 -1.97 20.82 2.35
C THR A 138 -0.92 21.51 3.18
N ALA A 139 -0.47 20.92 4.28
CA ALA A 139 0.63 21.44 5.08
C ALA A 139 1.92 21.52 4.27
N GLU A 140 2.30 20.47 3.55
CA GLU A 140 3.48 20.45 2.67
C GLU A 140 3.42 21.55 1.58
N LYS A 141 2.23 21.74 0.98
CA LYS A 141 2.04 22.80 -0.02
C LYS A 141 2.20 24.21 0.58
N LEU A 142 1.54 24.45 1.72
CA LEU A 142 1.64 25.73 2.42
C LEU A 142 3.06 26.01 2.92
N GLU A 143 3.76 24.99 3.40
CA GLU A 143 5.16 25.10 3.83
C GLU A 143 6.06 25.50 2.66
N ALA A 144 5.84 24.95 1.47
CA ALA A 144 6.57 25.34 0.27
C ALA A 144 6.24 26.77 -0.21
N GLU A 145 5.02 27.28 0.04
CA GLU A 145 4.60 28.63 -0.36
C GLU A 145 5.05 29.71 0.65
N ILE A 146 5.03 29.39 1.95
CA ILE A 146 5.23 30.36 3.04
C ILE A 146 6.66 30.28 3.60
N GLU A 147 7.45 29.25 3.22
CA GLU A 147 8.81 28.94 3.70
C GLU A 147 8.90 28.76 5.23
N ARG A 148 7.78 28.42 5.88
CA ARG A 148 7.67 28.06 7.30
C ARG A 148 6.57 27.04 7.52
N SER A 149 6.61 26.33 8.64
CA SER A 149 5.54 25.42 9.04
C SER A 149 4.21 26.16 9.21
N PRO A 150 3.14 25.74 8.51
CA PRO A 150 1.83 26.37 8.56
C PRO A 150 1.15 26.12 9.92
N ASN A 151 0.36 27.10 10.37
CA ASN A 151 -0.44 26.99 11.58
C ASN A 151 -1.73 26.19 11.31
N GLU A 152 -2.30 25.55 12.34
CA GLU A 152 -3.54 24.77 12.25
C GLU A 152 -4.71 25.59 11.66
N LYS A 153 -4.77 26.90 11.96
CA LYS A 153 -5.76 27.82 11.41
C LYS A 153 -5.60 28.05 9.90
N GLU A 154 -4.38 28.08 9.39
CA GLU A 154 -4.07 28.25 7.99
C GLU A 154 -4.47 27.02 7.19
N ILE A 155 -4.13 25.84 7.72
CA ILE A 155 -4.52 24.54 7.14
C ILE A 155 -6.05 24.39 7.15
N GLY A 156 -6.69 24.75 8.28
CA GLY A 156 -8.15 24.65 8.42
C GLY A 156 -8.89 25.55 7.43
N ARG A 157 -8.40 26.78 7.19
CA ARG A 157 -8.98 27.69 6.18
C ARG A 157 -8.95 27.11 4.78
N GLN A 158 -7.84 26.45 4.41
CA GLN A 158 -7.68 25.90 3.06
C GLN A 158 -8.52 24.64 2.83
N LEU A 159 -8.78 23.87 3.88
CA LEU A 159 -9.57 22.63 3.82
C LEU A 159 -11.04 22.83 4.23
N ASN A 160 -11.47 24.06 4.59
CA ASN A 160 -12.78 24.35 5.18
C ASN A 160 -13.09 23.50 6.42
N MET A 161 -12.10 23.35 7.31
CA MET A 161 -12.16 22.60 8.56
C MET A 161 -11.92 23.52 9.76
N THR A 162 -12.44 23.14 10.92
CA THR A 162 -12.15 23.86 12.16
C THR A 162 -10.72 23.58 12.64
N SER A 163 -10.13 24.51 13.40
CA SER A 163 -8.80 24.30 13.98
C SER A 163 -8.74 23.06 14.87
N ASP A 164 -9.82 22.79 15.61
CA ASP A 164 -9.89 21.65 16.51
C ASP A 164 -9.91 20.32 15.79
N GLU A 165 -10.60 20.24 14.64
CA GLU A 165 -10.57 19.05 13.77
C GLU A 165 -9.18 18.79 13.19
N VAL A 166 -8.44 19.84 12.83
CA VAL A 166 -7.07 19.71 12.35
C VAL A 166 -6.14 19.22 13.45
N ILE A 167 -6.26 19.77 14.68
CA ILE A 167 -5.48 19.36 15.84
C ILE A 167 -5.76 17.88 16.18
N ASP A 168 -7.02 17.48 16.23
CA ASP A 168 -7.40 16.09 16.49
C ASP A 168 -6.87 15.13 15.44
N ALA A 169 -6.97 15.50 14.17
CA ALA A 169 -6.41 14.68 13.08
C ALA A 169 -4.88 14.55 13.18
N MET A 170 -4.17 15.63 13.55
CA MET A 170 -2.73 15.59 13.76
C MET A 170 -2.33 14.75 14.97
N ARG A 171 -3.10 14.76 16.06
CA ARG A 171 -2.88 13.88 17.23
C ARG A 171 -3.00 12.42 16.85
N ILE A 172 -4.05 12.06 16.12
CA ILE A 172 -4.31 10.68 15.67
C ILE A 172 -3.26 10.24 14.61
N SER A 173 -2.69 11.17 13.87
CA SER A 173 -1.68 10.91 12.83
C SER A 173 -0.38 10.32 13.41
N ARG A 174 -0.04 10.59 14.65
CA ARG A 174 1.21 10.12 15.27
C ARG A 174 1.28 8.59 15.25
N ARG A 175 2.47 8.06 14.95
CA ARG A 175 2.74 6.63 15.04
C ARG A 175 2.98 6.23 16.49
N HIS A 176 2.65 4.98 16.83
CA HIS A 176 3.00 4.38 18.11
C HIS A 176 4.54 4.32 18.28
N GLN A 177 4.99 4.45 19.50
CA GLN A 177 6.38 4.29 19.89
C GLN A 177 6.53 3.00 20.71
N SER A 178 7.71 2.40 20.66
CA SER A 178 8.01 1.23 21.49
C SER A 178 8.18 1.67 22.94
N LEU A 179 7.55 0.97 23.87
CA LEU A 179 7.76 1.17 25.31
C LEU A 179 9.20 0.82 25.75
N ASN A 180 9.87 -0.02 24.98
CA ASN A 180 11.27 -0.42 25.22
C ASN A 180 12.27 0.48 24.49
N ALA A 181 11.82 1.56 23.85
CA ALA A 181 12.74 2.49 23.23
C ALA A 181 13.57 3.21 24.29
N PRO A 182 14.91 3.33 24.09
CA PRO A 182 15.77 4.05 25.05
C PRO A 182 15.35 5.52 25.12
N PHE A 183 15.38 6.07 26.33
CA PHE A 183 15.14 7.50 26.57
C PHE A 183 16.34 8.31 26.07
N ARG A 184 16.13 9.14 25.03
CA ARG A 184 17.16 9.94 24.34
C ARG A 184 18.31 9.05 23.84
N ASP A 185 19.46 9.60 23.54
CA ASP A 185 20.64 8.90 23.01
C ASP A 185 21.38 8.03 24.06
N CYS A 186 20.79 7.73 25.21
CA CYS A 186 21.37 6.90 26.24
C CYS A 186 21.03 5.41 25.98
N LEU A 187 21.97 4.70 25.39
CA LEU A 187 21.85 3.26 25.08
C LEU A 187 21.73 2.36 26.33
N LEU A 188 21.95 2.89 27.52
CA LEU A 188 21.96 2.15 28.79
C LEU A 188 20.66 2.26 29.59
N TYR A 189 19.74 3.14 29.19
CA TYR A 189 18.49 3.35 29.94
C TYR A 189 17.29 2.83 29.14
N THR A 190 16.82 1.67 29.55
CA THR A 190 15.49 1.16 29.17
C THR A 190 14.46 1.62 30.19
N SER A 191 13.19 1.73 29.81
CA SER A 191 12.10 2.02 30.77
C SER A 191 12.20 1.05 31.96
N PRO A 192 12.01 1.55 33.21
CA PRO A 192 12.07 0.69 34.39
C PRO A 192 11.08 -0.48 34.27
N SER A 193 11.52 -1.66 34.70
CA SER A 193 10.65 -2.83 34.75
C SER A 193 9.48 -2.57 35.69
N PRO A 194 8.25 -3.01 35.39
CA PRO A 194 7.12 -2.92 36.33
C PRO A 194 7.34 -3.63 37.67
N ARG A 195 8.47 -4.31 37.84
CA ARG A 195 8.85 -5.05 39.06
C ARG A 195 9.92 -4.33 39.89
N ASP A 196 10.47 -3.24 39.42
CA ASP A 196 11.37 -2.34 40.17
C ASP A 196 10.56 -1.17 40.75
#